data_4e83d1a7124bfd7a62ac61a86e302e33
#
_entry.id   4e83d1a7124bfd7a62ac61a86e302e33
#
_cell.length_a   1.000
_cell.length_b   1.000
_cell.length_c   1.000
_cell.angle_alpha   90.00
_cell.angle_beta   90.00
_cell.angle_gamma   90.00
#
_symmetry.space_group_name_H-M   'P 1'
#
loop_
_entity.id
_entity.type
_entity.pdbx_description
1 polymer ?
#
loop_
_entity_poly.entity_id
_entity_poly.type
_entity_poly.pdbx_seq_one_letter_code
_entity_poly.pdbx_strand_id
1 'polypeptide(L)'
;IPYYIDSTVVKVSPIAEKPTPMKAVFSFEPFTSTTTAIVLAAILTIVIFKVKTRIVRIVLKETILELWAPILTICSVLAFAYISTYSGMSSTLGLALANTGKIFPLVSPILGWIGVFLTGSVVNSGSLFAGLQHVTATQIGVDPSLLVASNIIGGAIAKMISPQSIAVAAAAVGLVNKDSEIFS
;
A
#
# COMPACT_ATOMS: atom_id res chain seq x y z
N ILE A 1 1.72 14.01 17.20
CA ILE A 1 1.44 15.47 17.07
C ILE A 1 0.73 15.63 15.75
N PRO A 2 -0.55 16.04 15.72
CA PRO A 2 -1.25 16.29 14.48
C PRO A 2 -0.66 17.53 13.80
N TYR A 3 -0.11 17.36 12.62
CA TYR A 3 0.30 18.48 11.77
C TYR A 3 -0.92 18.86 10.92
N TYR A 4 -1.49 20.04 11.17
CA TYR A 4 -2.56 20.60 10.34
C TYR A 4 -1.93 21.36 9.18
N ILE A 5 -2.17 20.91 7.95
CA ILE A 5 -2.11 21.78 6.77
C ILE A 5 -3.54 22.18 6.48
N ASP A 6 -3.84 23.45 6.70
CA ASP A 6 -5.18 24.02 6.62
C ASP A 6 -5.74 23.93 5.19
N SER A 7 -6.97 23.55 5.07
CA SER A 7 -8.04 23.74 4.05
C SER A 7 -7.69 24.21 2.62
N THR A 8 -6.46 24.04 2.15
CA THR A 8 -6.07 24.40 0.78
C THR A 8 -6.69 23.51 -0.30
N VAL A 9 -7.02 22.25 0.05
CA VAL A 9 -7.69 21.32 -0.85
C VAL A 9 -9.06 20.97 -0.29
N VAL A 10 -10.09 21.24 -1.07
CA VAL A 10 -11.50 21.10 -0.66
C VAL A 10 -12.18 20.13 -1.62
N LYS A 11 -12.91 19.15 -1.07
CA LYS A 11 -13.83 18.32 -1.85
C LYS A 11 -15.09 19.10 -2.15
N VAL A 12 -15.48 19.14 -3.42
CA VAL A 12 -16.69 19.81 -3.91
C VAL A 12 -17.62 18.83 -4.62
N SER A 13 -18.85 19.26 -4.94
CA SER A 13 -19.78 18.46 -5.75
C SER A 13 -19.11 18.00 -7.06
N PRO A 14 -19.35 16.76 -7.52
CA PRO A 14 -20.31 15.76 -7.00
C PRO A 14 -19.73 14.83 -5.91
N ILE A 15 -18.51 15.06 -5.43
CA ILE A 15 -17.81 14.19 -4.49
C ILE A 15 -18.27 14.40 -3.06
N ALA A 16 -18.65 15.63 -2.72
CA ALA A 16 -19.22 16.00 -1.44
C ALA A 16 -20.37 17.00 -1.65
N GLU A 17 -21.47 16.83 -0.90
CA GLU A 17 -22.63 17.73 -0.98
C GLU A 17 -22.30 19.16 -0.52
N LYS A 18 -21.37 19.28 0.43
CA LYS A 18 -20.85 20.56 0.92
C LYS A 18 -19.33 20.59 0.78
N PRO A 19 -18.74 21.77 0.51
CA PRO A 19 -17.29 21.91 0.48
C PRO A 19 -16.69 21.42 1.81
N THR A 20 -15.92 20.34 1.77
CA THR A 20 -15.27 19.76 2.94
C THR A 20 -13.75 19.76 2.75
N PRO A 21 -12.98 20.36 3.67
CA PRO A 21 -11.53 20.35 3.57
C PRO A 21 -10.99 18.92 3.69
N MET A 22 -9.98 18.60 2.91
CA MET A 22 -9.27 17.34 3.04
C MET A 22 -8.34 17.41 4.25
N LYS A 23 -8.52 16.48 5.19
CA LYS A 23 -7.66 16.40 6.38
C LYS A 23 -6.30 15.84 5.99
N ALA A 24 -5.24 16.63 6.13
CA ALA A 24 -3.86 16.17 6.07
C ALA A 24 -3.37 15.92 7.50
N VAL A 25 -3.73 14.76 8.07
CA VAL A 25 -3.33 14.38 9.44
C VAL A 25 -2.39 13.19 9.36
N PHE A 26 -1.20 13.36 9.92
CA PHE A 26 -0.27 12.25 10.15
C PHE A 26 -0.33 11.87 11.64
N SER A 27 -0.83 10.64 11.92
CA SER A 27 -0.85 10.09 13.27
C SER A 27 0.45 9.34 13.52
N PHE A 28 1.30 9.92 14.35
CA PHE A 28 2.51 9.24 14.81
C PHE A 28 2.22 8.49 16.11
N GLU A 29 2.08 7.17 16.02
CA GLU A 29 1.72 6.28 17.14
C GLU A 29 2.83 5.25 17.38
N PRO A 30 3.97 5.66 17.94
CA PRO A 30 5.14 4.78 18.07
C PRO A 30 4.90 3.59 18.98
N PHE A 31 4.05 3.70 20.00
CA PHE A 31 3.84 2.64 20.98
C PHE A 31 2.87 1.55 20.55
N THR A 32 1.93 1.87 19.67
CA THR A 32 0.92 0.93 19.14
C THR A 32 1.34 0.32 17.80
N SER A 33 2.43 0.81 17.23
CA SER A 33 2.94 0.36 15.94
C SER A 33 3.50 -1.06 16.02
N THR A 34 3.12 -1.91 15.07
CA THR A 34 3.71 -3.25 14.86
C THR A 34 5.23 -3.18 14.69
N THR A 35 5.73 -2.11 14.09
CA THR A 35 7.17 -1.86 13.93
C THR A 35 7.89 -1.82 15.27
N THR A 36 7.31 -1.15 16.27
CA THR A 36 7.90 -1.07 17.62
C THR A 36 7.99 -2.44 18.26
N ALA A 37 6.95 -3.26 18.13
CA ALA A 37 6.96 -4.63 18.65
C ALA A 37 8.06 -5.49 17.98
N ILE A 38 8.24 -5.37 16.66
CA ILE A 38 9.29 -6.08 15.91
C ILE A 38 10.69 -5.63 16.38
N VAL A 39 10.91 -4.32 16.53
CA VAL A 39 12.19 -3.78 17.00
C VAL A 39 12.51 -4.25 18.42
N LEU A 40 11.53 -4.23 19.30
CA LEU A 40 11.70 -4.75 20.67
C LEU A 40 12.03 -6.24 20.67
N ALA A 41 11.32 -7.04 19.88
CA ALA A 41 11.61 -8.48 19.74
C ALA A 41 13.03 -8.72 19.21
N ALA A 42 13.49 -7.94 18.23
CA ALA A 42 14.85 -8.03 17.71
C ALA A 42 15.89 -7.68 18.79
N ILE A 43 15.67 -6.61 19.55
CA ILE A 43 16.56 -6.22 20.66
C ILE A 43 16.62 -7.32 21.73
N LEU A 44 15.46 -7.84 22.14
CA LEU A 44 15.40 -8.94 23.12
C LEU A 44 16.14 -10.18 22.62
N THR A 45 15.98 -10.53 21.35
CA THR A 45 16.70 -11.65 20.73
C THR A 45 18.22 -11.45 20.79
N ILE A 46 18.72 -10.27 20.43
CA ILE A 46 20.14 -9.93 20.49
C ILE A 46 20.67 -10.08 21.92
N VAL A 47 19.93 -9.64 22.93
CA VAL A 47 20.33 -9.69 24.33
C VAL A 47 20.30 -11.13 24.86
N ILE A 48 19.19 -11.86 24.64
CA ILE A 48 18.99 -13.23 25.17
C ILE A 48 20.03 -14.19 24.57
N PHE A 49 20.24 -14.14 23.26
CA PHE A 49 21.18 -15.00 22.56
C PHE A 49 22.62 -14.50 22.57
N LYS A 50 22.87 -13.35 23.27
CA LYS A 50 24.22 -12.75 23.39
C LYS A 50 24.91 -12.61 22.03
N VAL A 51 24.19 -12.14 21.03
CA VAL A 51 24.71 -12.02 19.65
C VAL A 51 25.89 -11.03 19.64
N LYS A 52 26.99 -11.45 19.02
CA LYS A 52 28.20 -10.60 18.95
C LYS A 52 27.88 -9.29 18.21
N THR A 53 28.30 -8.18 18.78
CA THR A 53 28.09 -6.82 18.23
C THR A 53 28.57 -6.69 16.77
N ARG A 54 29.60 -7.44 16.40
CA ARG A 54 30.10 -7.50 15.02
C ARG A 54 29.05 -8.04 14.06
N ILE A 55 28.33 -9.10 14.46
CA ILE A 55 27.27 -9.71 13.63
C ILE A 55 26.09 -8.73 13.50
N VAL A 56 25.66 -8.12 14.62
CA VAL A 56 24.58 -7.12 14.62
C VAL A 56 24.90 -5.98 13.65
N ARG A 57 26.13 -5.49 13.66
CA ARG A 57 26.56 -4.38 12.78
C ARG A 57 26.57 -4.77 11.31
N ILE A 58 26.98 -6.00 10.99
CA ILE A 58 26.97 -6.53 9.61
C ILE A 58 25.52 -6.64 9.12
N VAL A 59 24.66 -7.30 9.90
CA VAL A 59 23.24 -7.48 9.56
C VAL A 59 22.53 -6.14 9.38
N LEU A 60 22.74 -5.18 10.28
CA LEU A 60 22.14 -3.84 10.13
C LEU A 60 22.58 -3.15 8.84
N LYS A 61 23.88 -3.23 8.51
CA LYS A 61 24.39 -2.65 7.28
C LYS A 61 23.78 -3.29 6.03
N GLU A 62 23.75 -4.61 5.98
CA GLU A 62 23.13 -5.36 4.88
C GLU A 62 21.65 -5.06 4.76
N THR A 63 20.91 -5.07 5.87
CA THR A 63 19.48 -4.71 5.89
C THR A 63 19.21 -3.31 5.34
N ILE A 64 20.01 -2.31 5.71
CA ILE A 64 19.85 -0.95 5.19
C ILE A 64 20.11 -0.90 3.67
N LEU A 65 21.12 -1.60 3.21
CA LEU A 65 21.45 -1.65 1.78
C LEU A 65 20.37 -2.36 0.97
N GLU A 66 19.81 -3.45 1.49
CA GLU A 66 18.73 -4.19 0.82
C GLU A 66 17.39 -3.42 0.85
N LEU A 67 17.10 -2.72 1.95
CA LEU A 67 15.84 -1.99 2.09
C LEU A 67 15.82 -0.64 1.36
N TRP A 68 16.95 -0.13 0.90
CA TRP A 68 17.00 1.19 0.27
C TRP A 68 16.10 1.31 -0.95
N ALA A 69 16.15 0.36 -1.88
CA ALA A 69 15.31 0.36 -3.08
C ALA A 69 13.81 0.16 -2.76
N PRO A 70 13.41 -0.81 -1.92
CA PRO A 70 12.03 -0.91 -1.43
C PRO A 70 11.51 0.36 -0.77
N ILE A 71 12.30 1.03 0.07
CA ILE A 71 11.90 2.28 0.73
C ILE A 71 11.63 3.37 -0.30
N LEU A 72 12.53 3.57 -1.26
CA LEU A 72 12.32 4.55 -2.34
C LEU A 72 11.05 4.25 -3.14
N THR A 73 10.82 2.99 -3.47
CA THR A 73 9.61 2.57 -4.19
C THR A 73 8.35 2.90 -3.39
N ILE A 74 8.31 2.53 -2.11
CA ILE A 74 7.16 2.81 -1.23
C ILE A 74 6.91 4.32 -1.13
N CYS A 75 7.96 5.10 -0.87
CA CYS A 75 7.84 6.56 -0.78
C CYS A 75 7.32 7.18 -2.08
N SER A 76 7.82 6.72 -3.23
CA SER A 76 7.39 7.22 -4.54
C SER A 76 5.92 6.89 -4.84
N VAL A 77 5.49 5.65 -4.55
CA VAL A 77 4.10 5.22 -4.75
C VAL A 77 3.16 6.00 -3.83
N LEU A 78 3.52 6.16 -2.56
CA LEU A 78 2.72 6.94 -1.62
C LEU A 78 2.65 8.42 -2.02
N ALA A 79 3.77 9.03 -2.44
CA ALA A 79 3.78 10.39 -2.94
C ALA A 79 2.84 10.55 -4.14
N PHE A 80 2.91 9.62 -5.11
CA PHE A 80 2.01 9.61 -6.26
C PHE A 80 0.54 9.45 -5.85
N ALA A 81 0.23 8.56 -4.91
CA ALA A 81 -1.12 8.35 -4.40
C ALA A 81 -1.69 9.62 -3.75
N TYR A 82 -0.89 10.32 -2.93
CA TYR A 82 -1.28 11.59 -2.33
C TYR A 82 -1.47 12.69 -3.38
N ILE A 83 -0.54 12.84 -4.31
CA ILE A 83 -0.65 13.82 -5.41
C ILE A 83 -1.91 13.55 -6.23
N SER A 84 -2.17 12.29 -6.60
CA SER A 84 -3.37 11.89 -7.35
C SER A 84 -4.67 12.20 -6.60
N THR A 85 -4.65 12.05 -5.28
CA THR A 85 -5.81 12.34 -4.43
C THR A 85 -6.01 13.85 -4.28
N TYR A 86 -4.96 14.60 -4.00
CA TYR A 86 -5.04 16.06 -3.82
C TYR A 86 -5.26 16.84 -5.11
N SER A 87 -4.78 16.35 -6.25
CA SER A 87 -5.04 16.94 -7.57
C SER A 87 -6.45 16.67 -8.11
N GLY A 88 -7.22 15.79 -7.45
CA GLY A 88 -8.54 15.36 -7.91
C GLY A 88 -8.52 14.29 -9.00
N MET A 89 -7.34 13.80 -9.41
CA MET A 89 -7.22 12.76 -10.44
C MET A 89 -7.94 11.48 -10.01
N SER A 90 -7.72 11.01 -8.79
CA SER A 90 -8.43 9.85 -8.23
C SER A 90 -9.95 10.04 -8.25
N SER A 91 -10.41 11.25 -7.96
CA SER A 91 -11.84 11.60 -7.96
C SER A 91 -12.42 11.57 -9.38
N THR A 92 -11.71 12.14 -10.35
CA THR A 92 -12.15 12.15 -11.76
C THR A 92 -12.22 10.74 -12.33
N LEU A 93 -11.21 9.91 -12.07
CA LEU A 93 -11.21 8.50 -12.47
C LEU A 93 -12.32 7.71 -11.77
N GLY A 94 -12.55 7.97 -10.48
CA GLY A 94 -13.63 7.35 -9.71
C GLY A 94 -15.01 7.68 -10.28
N LEU A 95 -15.24 8.93 -10.67
CA LEU A 95 -16.49 9.36 -11.33
C LEU A 95 -16.64 8.70 -12.71
N ALA A 96 -15.58 8.63 -13.50
CA ALA A 96 -15.61 7.95 -14.79
C ALA A 96 -15.96 6.46 -14.63
N LEU A 97 -15.37 5.78 -13.64
CA LEU A 97 -15.65 4.37 -13.36
C LEU A 97 -17.04 4.16 -12.75
N ALA A 98 -17.61 5.17 -12.09
CA ALA A 98 -18.99 5.10 -11.59
C ALA A 98 -20.01 4.91 -12.72
N ASN A 99 -19.69 5.32 -13.96
CA ASN A 99 -20.52 5.07 -15.12
C ASN A 99 -20.70 3.57 -15.44
N THR A 100 -19.83 2.70 -14.93
CA THR A 100 -20.01 1.24 -15.05
C THR A 100 -21.09 0.71 -14.10
N GLY A 101 -21.56 1.54 -13.17
CA GLY A 101 -22.66 1.25 -12.28
C GLY A 101 -22.41 0.01 -11.42
N LYS A 102 -23.44 -0.86 -11.32
CA LYS A 102 -23.41 -2.05 -10.46
C LYS A 102 -22.41 -3.12 -10.87
N ILE A 103 -21.76 -2.99 -12.03
CA ILE A 103 -20.73 -3.94 -12.48
C ILE A 103 -19.37 -3.62 -11.79
N PHE A 104 -19.16 -2.38 -11.35
CA PHE A 104 -17.89 -1.96 -10.77
C PHE A 104 -17.40 -2.80 -9.58
N PRO A 105 -18.26 -3.28 -8.65
CA PRO A 105 -17.82 -4.17 -7.58
C PRO A 105 -17.11 -5.44 -8.05
N LEU A 106 -17.44 -5.96 -9.23
CA LEU A 106 -16.74 -7.10 -9.84
C LEU A 106 -15.39 -6.70 -10.44
N VAL A 107 -15.23 -5.45 -10.85
CA VAL A 107 -13.99 -4.92 -11.42
C VAL A 107 -13.00 -4.48 -10.33
N SER A 108 -13.50 -4.10 -9.16
CA SER A 108 -12.70 -3.62 -8.03
C SER A 108 -11.57 -4.59 -7.62
N PRO A 109 -11.81 -5.91 -7.43
CA PRO A 109 -10.75 -6.87 -7.14
C PRO A 109 -9.70 -6.96 -8.26
N ILE A 110 -10.10 -6.82 -9.53
CA ILE A 110 -9.20 -6.88 -10.68
C ILE A 110 -8.24 -5.69 -10.66
N LEU A 111 -8.72 -4.49 -10.33
CA LEU A 111 -7.86 -3.30 -10.17
C LEU A 111 -6.83 -3.52 -9.05
N GLY A 112 -7.26 -4.07 -7.92
CA GLY A 112 -6.35 -4.45 -6.83
C GLY A 112 -5.33 -5.48 -7.27
N TRP A 113 -5.77 -6.50 -8.02
CA TRP A 113 -4.92 -7.53 -8.57
C TRP A 113 -3.83 -6.95 -9.49
N ILE A 114 -4.20 -6.09 -10.45
CA ILE A 114 -3.26 -5.41 -11.35
C ILE A 114 -2.27 -4.56 -10.55
N GLY A 115 -2.77 -3.77 -9.59
CA GLY A 115 -1.93 -2.90 -8.78
C GLY A 115 -0.87 -3.66 -7.97
N VAL A 116 -1.24 -4.78 -7.37
CA VAL A 116 -0.28 -5.62 -6.60
C VAL A 116 0.64 -6.40 -7.53
N PHE A 117 0.14 -6.91 -8.64
CA PHE A 117 0.98 -7.60 -9.62
C PHE A 117 2.13 -6.70 -10.09
N LEU A 118 1.84 -5.42 -10.37
CA LEU A 118 2.83 -4.44 -10.83
C LEU A 118 3.75 -3.96 -9.72
N THR A 119 3.22 -3.70 -8.52
CA THR A 119 3.98 -3.10 -7.42
C THR A 119 4.58 -4.13 -6.45
N GLY A 120 4.08 -5.37 -6.49
CA GLY A 120 4.44 -6.42 -5.53
C GLY A 120 3.97 -6.13 -4.09
N SER A 121 3.19 -5.09 -3.86
CA SER A 121 2.78 -4.64 -2.52
C SER A 121 1.29 -4.36 -2.42
N VAL A 122 0.60 -5.10 -1.54
CA VAL A 122 -0.82 -4.89 -1.25
C VAL A 122 -1.07 -3.52 -0.63
N VAL A 123 -0.16 -3.07 0.24
CA VAL A 123 -0.27 -1.76 0.91
C VAL A 123 -0.15 -0.62 -0.10
N ASN A 124 0.82 -0.70 -1.01
CA ASN A 124 1.02 0.32 -2.04
C ASN A 124 -0.17 0.39 -3.00
N SER A 125 -0.64 -0.76 -3.50
CA SER A 125 -1.82 -0.84 -4.36
C SER A 125 -3.08 -0.33 -3.65
N GLY A 126 -3.30 -0.76 -2.39
CA GLY A 126 -4.40 -0.28 -1.59
C GLY A 126 -4.38 1.23 -1.40
N SER A 127 -3.24 1.81 -1.06
CA SER A 127 -3.07 3.25 -0.91
C SER A 127 -3.31 4.02 -2.22
N LEU A 128 -2.87 3.46 -3.34
CA LEU A 128 -3.03 4.07 -4.66
C LEU A 128 -4.50 4.12 -5.08
N PHE A 129 -5.24 3.03 -4.88
CA PHE A 129 -6.60 2.90 -5.38
C PHE A 129 -7.70 3.23 -4.35
N ALA A 130 -7.38 3.34 -3.05
CA ALA A 130 -8.39 3.57 -2.01
C ALA A 130 -9.25 4.82 -2.27
N GLY A 131 -8.64 5.93 -2.68
CA GLY A 131 -9.37 7.16 -3.01
C GLY A 131 -10.35 6.98 -4.18
N LEU A 132 -9.91 6.32 -5.25
CA LEU A 132 -10.71 6.00 -6.41
C LEU A 132 -11.87 5.07 -6.04
N GLN A 133 -11.60 3.99 -5.30
CA GLN A 133 -12.61 3.03 -4.84
C GLN A 133 -13.68 3.71 -3.98
N HIS A 134 -13.24 4.57 -3.06
CA HIS A 134 -14.14 5.30 -2.18
C HIS A 134 -15.10 6.21 -2.97
N VAL A 135 -14.57 7.01 -3.90
CA VAL A 135 -15.38 7.92 -4.73
C VAL A 135 -16.36 7.14 -5.58
N THR A 136 -15.90 6.10 -6.29
CA THR A 136 -16.76 5.27 -7.13
C THR A 136 -17.88 4.62 -6.32
N ALA A 137 -17.56 4.03 -5.16
CA ALA A 137 -18.52 3.38 -4.28
C ALA A 137 -19.64 4.36 -3.85
N THR A 138 -19.25 5.55 -3.42
CA THR A 138 -20.20 6.61 -3.01
C THR A 138 -21.13 6.98 -4.16
N GLN A 139 -20.62 7.09 -5.37
CA GLN A 139 -21.41 7.48 -6.56
C GLN A 139 -22.40 6.39 -7.00
N ILE A 140 -22.02 5.11 -6.89
CA ILE A 140 -22.88 3.98 -7.27
C ILE A 140 -23.80 3.50 -6.12
N GLY A 141 -23.70 4.12 -4.94
CA GLY A 141 -24.51 3.77 -3.76
C GLY A 141 -24.13 2.45 -3.10
N VAL A 142 -22.84 2.06 -3.17
CA VAL A 142 -22.29 0.88 -2.50
C VAL A 142 -21.42 1.33 -1.32
N ASP A 143 -21.32 0.50 -0.29
CA ASP A 143 -20.45 0.79 0.85
C ASP A 143 -18.97 0.93 0.39
N PRO A 144 -18.35 2.10 0.62
CA PRO A 144 -16.96 2.32 0.27
C PRO A 144 -16.00 1.32 0.91
N SER A 145 -16.29 0.88 2.14
CA SER A 145 -15.45 -0.10 2.85
C SER A 145 -15.46 -1.44 2.14
N LEU A 146 -16.60 -1.85 1.60
CA LEU A 146 -16.73 -3.10 0.83
C LEU A 146 -15.88 -3.06 -0.45
N LEU A 147 -15.92 -1.94 -1.19
CA LEU A 147 -15.15 -1.80 -2.42
C LEU A 147 -13.64 -1.77 -2.16
N VAL A 148 -13.22 -1.02 -1.16
CA VAL A 148 -11.80 -0.98 -0.75
C VAL A 148 -11.32 -2.35 -0.29
N ALA A 149 -12.13 -3.05 0.52
CA ALA A 149 -11.81 -4.41 0.95
C ALA A 149 -11.72 -5.39 -0.24
N SER A 150 -12.63 -5.33 -1.19
CA SER A 150 -12.61 -6.14 -2.42
C SER A 150 -11.33 -5.90 -3.24
N ASN A 151 -10.91 -4.64 -3.37
CA ASN A 151 -9.65 -4.27 -4.02
C ASN A 151 -8.43 -4.87 -3.30
N ILE A 152 -8.39 -4.79 -1.97
CA ILE A 152 -7.32 -5.36 -1.16
C ILE A 152 -7.28 -6.89 -1.26
N ILE A 153 -8.42 -7.55 -1.26
CA ILE A 153 -8.52 -9.02 -1.42
C ILE A 153 -8.01 -9.44 -2.80
N GLY A 154 -8.42 -8.76 -3.87
CA GLY A 154 -7.91 -8.99 -5.21
C GLY A 154 -6.40 -8.83 -5.28
N GLY A 155 -5.87 -7.79 -4.63
CA GLY A 155 -4.45 -7.57 -4.49
C GLY A 155 -3.72 -8.66 -3.71
N ALA A 156 -4.31 -9.15 -2.63
CA ALA A 156 -3.72 -10.23 -1.82
C ALA A 156 -3.58 -11.52 -2.63
N ILE A 157 -4.55 -11.85 -3.48
CA ILE A 157 -4.47 -13.01 -4.40
C ILE A 157 -3.33 -12.80 -5.41
N ALA A 158 -3.23 -11.60 -5.99
CA ALA A 158 -2.17 -11.27 -6.94
C ALA A 158 -0.75 -11.38 -6.34
N LYS A 159 -0.63 -11.16 -5.03
CA LYS A 159 0.65 -11.28 -4.32
C LYS A 159 1.28 -12.66 -4.50
N MET A 160 0.46 -13.71 -4.58
CA MET A 160 0.94 -15.10 -4.74
C MET A 160 1.71 -15.30 -6.04
N ILE A 161 1.34 -14.59 -7.10
CA ILE A 161 1.91 -14.72 -8.45
C ILE A 161 2.66 -13.45 -8.90
N SER A 162 2.89 -12.51 -8.00
CA SER A 162 3.63 -11.30 -8.36
C SER A 162 5.11 -11.62 -8.62
N PRO A 163 5.74 -11.01 -9.64
CA PRO A 163 7.15 -11.25 -9.96
C PRO A 163 8.07 -11.06 -8.75
N GLN A 164 7.78 -10.06 -7.92
CA GLN A 164 8.54 -9.79 -6.70
C GLN A 164 8.45 -10.95 -5.68
N SER A 165 7.26 -11.54 -5.50
CA SER A 165 7.09 -12.67 -4.56
C SER A 165 7.79 -13.90 -5.06
N ILE A 166 7.79 -14.12 -6.37
CA ILE A 166 8.47 -15.25 -7.02
C ILE A 166 9.97 -15.09 -6.90
N ALA A 167 10.52 -13.90 -7.15
CA ALA A 167 11.92 -13.64 -6.96
C ALA A 167 12.40 -13.92 -5.52
N VAL A 168 11.59 -13.52 -4.52
CA VAL A 168 11.87 -13.82 -3.10
C VAL A 168 11.82 -15.33 -2.84
N ALA A 169 10.80 -16.03 -3.37
CA ALA A 169 10.69 -17.49 -3.22
C ALA A 169 11.85 -18.20 -3.90
N ALA A 170 12.23 -17.81 -5.12
CA ALA A 170 13.37 -18.35 -5.85
C ALA A 170 14.67 -18.18 -5.06
N ALA A 171 14.90 -17.01 -4.50
CA ALA A 171 16.06 -16.75 -3.66
C ALA A 171 16.09 -17.64 -2.40
N ALA A 172 14.94 -17.82 -1.76
CA ALA A 172 14.81 -18.63 -0.54
C ALA A 172 15.13 -20.12 -0.77
N VAL A 173 14.82 -20.65 -1.95
CA VAL A 173 15.10 -22.07 -2.31
C VAL A 173 16.37 -22.23 -3.13
N GLY A 174 17.18 -21.18 -3.31
CA GLY A 174 18.44 -21.23 -4.03
C GLY A 174 18.33 -21.29 -5.55
N LEU A 175 17.16 -21.04 -6.12
CA LEU A 175 16.90 -21.00 -7.56
C LEU A 175 17.10 -19.58 -8.14
N VAL A 176 18.19 -18.93 -7.78
CA VAL A 176 18.50 -17.57 -8.24
C VAL A 176 18.59 -17.54 -9.77
N ASN A 177 17.89 -16.59 -10.41
CA ASN A 177 17.75 -16.43 -11.86
C ASN A 177 16.96 -17.56 -12.59
N LYS A 178 16.18 -18.34 -11.86
CA LYS A 178 15.31 -19.38 -12.43
C LYS A 178 13.84 -19.14 -12.10
N ASP A 179 13.43 -17.88 -12.09
CA ASP A 179 12.09 -17.45 -11.74
C ASP A 179 11.02 -18.12 -12.62
N SER A 180 11.35 -18.41 -13.89
CA SER A 180 10.46 -19.10 -14.82
C SER A 180 10.18 -20.56 -14.45
N GLU A 181 11.07 -21.24 -13.72
CA GLU A 181 10.86 -22.62 -13.28
C GLU A 181 9.83 -22.72 -12.14
N ILE A 182 9.58 -21.63 -11.44
CA ILE A 182 8.57 -21.56 -10.37
C ILE A 182 7.17 -21.32 -10.95
N PHE A 183 7.10 -20.75 -12.18
CA PHE A 183 5.84 -20.50 -12.88
C PHE A 183 5.31 -21.72 -13.65
N SER A 184 6.10 -22.74 -13.87
CA SER A 184 5.72 -23.93 -14.61
C SER A 184 5.22 -25.04 -13.68
#